data_c6ff4ac5a90686e60ee95634d92e7cfd
#
_entry.id   c6ff4ac5a90686e60ee95634d92e7cfd
#
_cell.length_a   1.000
_cell.length_b   1.000
_cell.length_c   1.000
_cell.angle_alpha   90.00
_cell.angle_beta   90.00
_cell.angle_gamma   90.00
#
_symmetry.space_group_name_H-M   'P 1'
#
loop_
_entity.id
_entity.type
_entity.pdbx_description
1 polymer ?
#
loop_
_entity_poly.entity_id
_entity_poly.type
_entity_poly.pdbx_seq_one_letter_code
_entity_poly.pdbx_strand_id
1 'polypeptide(L)'
;MDIGTVLIGVGCAALVALIVVGIVVSVRKDRRRRAALRQWAGRHGWTYTEKPSVDWARRLPGTRSRGLTLMLSGVVDGYPVGVADYYYRTESTSGVGSNSSTTTTTHCLVVVAVRLGWAGPAVGVAPRHGLSKLGRAIFGEGKAAIGYEPFDREFKVSARDPAAARQLIGPALAAEHLAGRVPAWSLKGADLLTFHPGRLTDPSRIPDLVGPLVRVATLLGR
;
A
#
# COMPACT_ATOMS: atom_id res chain seq x y z
N MET A 1 50.33 27.87 -0.55
CA MET A 1 49.00 27.20 -0.51
C MET A 1 48.65 26.95 -1.97
N ASP A 2 48.70 25.67 -2.40
CA ASP A 2 48.57 25.34 -3.81
C ASP A 2 47.13 25.61 -4.30
N ILE A 3 47.02 26.23 -5.47
CA ILE A 3 45.74 26.52 -6.14
C ILE A 3 44.87 25.29 -6.23
N GLY A 4 45.46 24.09 -6.38
CA GLY A 4 44.77 22.81 -6.36
C GLY A 4 44.04 22.52 -5.04
N THR A 5 44.65 22.83 -3.91
CA THR A 5 44.03 22.60 -2.56
C THR A 5 42.85 23.53 -2.34
N VAL A 6 42.91 24.77 -2.81
CA VAL A 6 41.82 25.74 -2.73
C VAL A 6 40.63 25.31 -3.61
N LEU A 7 40.89 24.88 -4.84
CA LEU A 7 39.88 24.38 -5.78
C LEU A 7 39.15 23.15 -5.24
N ILE A 8 39.86 22.19 -4.63
CA ILE A 8 39.28 21.00 -4.00
C ILE A 8 38.40 21.41 -2.82
N GLY A 9 38.89 22.35 -1.98
CA GLY A 9 38.12 22.86 -0.84
C GLY A 9 36.80 23.54 -1.23
N VAL A 10 36.85 24.38 -2.26
CA VAL A 10 35.63 25.04 -2.81
C VAL A 10 34.68 24.04 -3.42
N GLY A 11 35.18 23.04 -4.15
CA GLY A 11 34.37 21.96 -4.72
C GLY A 11 33.64 21.14 -3.63
N CYS A 12 34.36 20.75 -2.57
CA CYS A 12 33.77 20.02 -1.44
C CYS A 12 32.70 20.87 -0.71
N ALA A 13 32.96 22.17 -0.48
CA ALA A 13 32.00 23.05 0.16
C ALA A 13 30.72 23.22 -0.68
N ALA A 14 30.85 23.37 -1.98
CA ALA A 14 29.70 23.44 -2.89
C ALA A 14 28.86 22.15 -2.88
N LEU A 15 29.52 20.98 -2.87
CA LEU A 15 28.84 19.69 -2.81
C LEU A 15 28.04 19.54 -1.49
N VAL A 16 28.65 19.88 -0.37
CA VAL A 16 27.98 19.84 0.95
C VAL A 16 26.79 20.80 0.96
N ALA A 17 26.93 22.01 0.43
CA ALA A 17 25.85 22.99 0.34
C ALA A 17 24.67 22.44 -0.49
N LEU A 18 24.93 21.80 -1.64
CA LEU A 18 23.90 21.18 -2.48
C LEU A 18 23.17 20.05 -1.74
N ILE A 19 23.90 19.21 -1.00
CA ILE A 19 23.31 18.13 -0.19
C ILE A 19 22.39 18.71 0.89
N VAL A 20 22.85 19.73 1.62
CA VAL A 20 22.06 20.42 2.65
C VAL A 20 20.79 21.05 2.07
N VAL A 21 20.90 21.75 0.95
CA VAL A 21 19.75 22.32 0.24
C VAL A 21 18.78 21.23 -0.17
N GLY A 22 19.25 20.12 -0.74
CA GLY A 22 18.42 18.97 -1.10
C GLY A 22 17.65 18.37 0.09
N ILE A 23 18.33 18.22 1.23
CA ILE A 23 17.70 17.73 2.47
C ILE A 23 16.62 18.74 2.96
N VAL A 24 16.93 20.02 3.01
CA VAL A 24 15.99 21.06 3.47
C VAL A 24 14.75 21.11 2.58
N VAL A 25 14.92 21.06 1.26
CA VAL A 25 13.81 21.04 0.30
C VAL A 25 12.94 19.79 0.50
N SER A 26 13.56 18.62 0.67
CA SER A 26 12.87 17.35 0.91
C SER A 26 12.03 17.40 2.20
N VAL A 27 12.62 17.87 3.30
CA VAL A 27 11.92 18.00 4.60
C VAL A 27 10.77 19.01 4.51
N ARG A 28 10.98 20.16 3.84
CA ARG A 28 9.92 21.15 3.63
C ARG A 28 8.76 20.58 2.80
N LYS A 29 9.07 19.83 1.74
CA LYS A 29 8.05 19.16 0.90
C LYS A 29 7.25 18.15 1.72
N ASP A 30 7.90 17.31 2.54
CA ASP A 30 7.20 16.34 3.39
C ASP A 30 6.32 17.02 4.46
N ARG A 31 6.81 18.10 5.09
CA ARG A 31 6.00 18.90 6.05
C ARG A 31 4.76 19.50 5.39
N ARG A 32 4.90 20.11 4.19
CA ARG A 32 3.77 20.65 3.44
C ARG A 32 2.75 19.59 3.09
N ARG A 33 3.22 18.42 2.63
CA ARG A 33 2.38 17.26 2.35
C ARG A 33 1.56 16.83 3.57
N ARG A 34 2.22 16.64 4.72
CA ARG A 34 1.56 16.25 5.98
C ARG A 34 0.56 17.31 6.44
N ALA A 35 0.89 18.59 6.30
CA ALA A 35 -0.01 19.69 6.63
C ALA A 35 -1.27 19.67 5.74
N ALA A 36 -1.12 19.44 4.43
CA ALA A 36 -2.24 19.35 3.49
C ALA A 36 -3.14 18.14 3.82
N LEU A 37 -2.57 16.98 4.14
CA LEU A 37 -3.32 15.79 4.54
C LEU A 37 -4.09 16.01 5.84
N ARG A 38 -3.45 16.64 6.85
CA ARG A 38 -4.10 17.00 8.12
C ARG A 38 -5.24 17.98 7.92
N GLN A 39 -5.03 19.01 7.10
CA GLN A 39 -6.05 20.01 6.80
C GLN A 39 -7.23 19.39 6.04
N TRP A 40 -6.95 18.52 5.08
CA TRP A 40 -8.00 17.79 4.33
C TRP A 40 -8.82 16.92 5.29
N ALA A 41 -8.16 16.15 6.17
CA ALA A 41 -8.84 15.31 7.15
C ALA A 41 -9.79 16.15 8.03
N GLY A 42 -9.34 17.27 8.59
CA GLY A 42 -10.17 18.16 9.40
C GLY A 42 -11.39 18.71 8.65
N ARG A 43 -11.24 19.06 7.35
CA ARG A 43 -12.35 19.56 6.54
C ARG A 43 -13.40 18.51 6.21
N HIS A 44 -13.02 17.24 6.13
CA HIS A 44 -13.90 16.13 5.74
C HIS A 44 -14.35 15.26 6.91
N GLY A 45 -14.10 15.69 8.16
CA GLY A 45 -14.46 14.91 9.34
C GLY A 45 -13.64 13.63 9.54
N TRP A 46 -12.43 13.57 8.92
CA TRP A 46 -11.51 12.45 9.08
C TRP A 46 -10.49 12.74 10.18
N THR A 47 -9.98 11.66 10.80
CA THR A 47 -8.91 11.74 11.80
C THR A 47 -7.56 11.49 11.14
N TYR A 48 -6.59 12.37 11.39
CA TYR A 48 -5.19 12.20 10.98
C TYR A 48 -4.36 11.68 12.15
N THR A 49 -3.67 10.57 11.98
CA THR A 49 -2.82 9.94 13.00
C THR A 49 -1.41 9.70 12.45
N GLU A 50 -0.38 10.11 13.20
CA GLU A 50 1.02 9.78 12.88
C GLU A 50 1.43 8.47 13.53
N LYS A 51 2.20 7.65 12.81
CA LYS A 51 2.71 6.35 13.27
C LYS A 51 1.63 5.47 13.92
N PRO A 52 0.48 5.26 13.26
CA PRO A 52 -0.60 4.45 13.84
C PRO A 52 -0.16 3.01 14.08
N SER A 53 -0.75 2.37 15.08
CA SER A 53 -0.63 0.93 15.32
C SER A 53 -1.96 0.27 15.05
N VAL A 54 -2.02 -0.60 14.05
CA VAL A 54 -3.22 -1.32 13.61
C VAL A 54 -2.90 -2.78 13.30
N ASP A 55 -3.79 -3.70 13.64
CA ASP A 55 -3.54 -5.14 13.52
C ASP A 55 -3.34 -5.61 12.08
N TRP A 56 -4.09 -5.05 11.14
CA TRP A 56 -3.96 -5.41 9.74
C TRP A 56 -2.57 -5.07 9.14
N ALA A 57 -1.80 -4.15 9.75
CA ALA A 57 -0.45 -3.83 9.30
C ALA A 57 0.52 -5.02 9.41
N ARG A 58 0.23 -5.99 10.27
CA ARG A 58 1.01 -7.24 10.39
C ARG A 58 0.96 -8.10 9.12
N ARG A 59 -0.06 -7.93 8.29
CA ARG A 59 -0.26 -8.64 7.02
C ARG A 59 0.57 -8.07 5.88
N LEU A 60 1.12 -6.86 6.06
CA LEU A 60 1.90 -6.18 5.04
C LEU A 60 3.34 -6.71 4.99
N PRO A 61 4.00 -6.65 3.82
CA PRO A 61 5.35 -7.18 3.62
C PRO A 61 6.41 -6.43 4.43
N GLY A 62 7.58 -7.05 4.55
CA GLY A 62 8.73 -6.53 5.29
C GLY A 62 8.85 -7.15 6.67
N THR A 63 10.08 -7.43 7.11
CA THR A 63 10.35 -8.13 8.36
C THR A 63 10.96 -7.22 9.42
N ARG A 64 12.02 -6.46 9.11
CA ARG A 64 12.80 -5.71 10.10
C ARG A 64 12.57 -4.21 10.07
N SER A 65 12.51 -3.59 8.90
CA SER A 65 12.37 -2.13 8.77
C SER A 65 11.12 -1.82 7.97
N ARG A 66 9.99 -1.71 8.67
CA ARG A 66 8.67 -1.44 8.11
C ARG A 66 7.80 -0.65 9.08
N GLY A 67 6.82 0.06 8.57
CA GLY A 67 5.86 0.77 9.44
C GLY A 67 4.90 1.66 8.70
N LEU A 68 3.88 2.07 9.41
CA LEU A 68 2.96 3.11 8.98
C LEU A 68 3.53 4.46 9.40
N THR A 69 3.62 5.39 8.46
CA THR A 69 4.12 6.75 8.74
C THR A 69 2.99 7.68 9.15
N LEU A 70 1.83 7.51 8.55
CA LEU A 70 0.59 8.24 8.86
C LEU A 70 -0.63 7.42 8.41
N MET A 71 -1.78 7.75 8.94
CA MET A 71 -3.08 7.22 8.53
C MET A 71 -4.15 8.31 8.64
N LEU A 72 -5.02 8.35 7.66
CA LEU A 72 -6.29 9.06 7.71
C LEU A 72 -7.40 8.03 7.91
N SER A 73 -8.28 8.25 8.87
CA SER A 73 -9.41 7.36 9.14
C SER A 73 -10.72 8.13 9.18
N GLY A 74 -11.75 7.55 8.60
CA GLY A 74 -13.09 8.12 8.51
C GLY A 74 -14.14 7.05 8.25
N VAL A 75 -15.34 7.48 7.89
CA VAL A 75 -16.44 6.58 7.51
C VAL A 75 -16.90 6.95 6.10
N VAL A 76 -17.06 5.94 5.24
CA VAL A 76 -17.57 6.10 3.87
C VAL A 76 -18.66 5.04 3.65
N ASP A 77 -19.85 5.46 3.25
CA ASP A 77 -21.02 4.60 3.05
C ASP A 77 -21.32 3.66 4.23
N GLY A 78 -21.08 4.15 5.46
CA GLY A 78 -21.28 3.37 6.69
C GLY A 78 -20.11 2.44 7.07
N TYR A 79 -19.08 2.33 6.25
CA TYR A 79 -17.90 1.52 6.56
C TYR A 79 -16.79 2.37 7.18
N PRO A 80 -16.20 1.93 8.31
CA PRO A 80 -14.93 2.51 8.79
C PRO A 80 -13.80 2.25 7.78
N VAL A 81 -13.13 3.33 7.39
CA VAL A 81 -12.07 3.31 6.36
C VAL A 81 -10.79 3.91 6.91
N GLY A 82 -9.66 3.34 6.55
CA GLY A 82 -8.33 3.88 6.79
C GLY A 82 -7.52 3.98 5.50
N VAL A 83 -6.86 5.11 5.27
CA VAL A 83 -5.89 5.30 4.19
C VAL A 83 -4.56 5.62 4.82
N ALA A 84 -3.54 4.78 4.62
CA ALA A 84 -2.28 4.88 5.32
C ALA A 84 -1.07 4.84 4.38
N ASP A 85 -0.06 5.64 4.71
CA ASP A 85 1.26 5.51 4.11
C ASP A 85 2.05 4.44 4.86
N TYR A 86 2.48 3.43 4.13
CA TYR A 86 3.29 2.32 4.62
C TYR A 86 4.63 2.30 3.91
N TYR A 87 5.69 1.94 4.62
CA TYR A 87 6.98 1.66 4.03
C TYR A 87 7.54 0.34 4.53
N TYR A 88 8.37 -0.29 3.70
CA TYR A 88 9.21 -1.42 4.08
C TYR A 88 10.51 -1.39 3.29
N ARG A 89 11.54 -2.04 3.82
CA ARG A 89 12.85 -2.12 3.19
C ARG A 89 13.15 -3.55 2.78
N THR A 90 13.78 -3.68 1.62
CA THR A 90 14.37 -4.93 1.14
C THR A 90 15.87 -4.76 1.02
N GLU A 91 16.60 -5.77 1.44
CA GLU A 91 18.05 -5.85 1.28
C GLU A 91 18.36 -6.88 0.19
N SER A 92 19.22 -6.53 -0.73
CA SER A 92 19.72 -7.43 -1.76
C SER A 92 21.23 -7.43 -1.70
N THR A 93 21.80 -8.59 -1.42
CA THR A 93 23.26 -8.77 -1.42
C THR A 93 23.68 -9.40 -2.74
N SER A 94 24.57 -8.75 -3.45
CA SER A 94 25.18 -9.25 -4.69
C SER A 94 26.70 -9.34 -4.51
N GLY A 95 27.30 -10.40 -5.04
CA GLY A 95 28.73 -10.71 -4.91
C GLY A 95 28.98 -11.96 -4.09
N VAL A 96 30.22 -12.46 -4.17
CA VAL A 96 30.68 -13.67 -3.45
C VAL A 96 31.91 -13.31 -2.63
N GLY A 97 31.94 -13.75 -1.36
CA GLY A 97 33.08 -13.53 -0.46
C GLY A 97 33.25 -12.09 -0.01
N SER A 98 34.48 -11.62 0.07
CA SER A 98 34.85 -10.28 0.56
C SER A 98 34.38 -9.12 -0.35
N ASN A 99 33.93 -9.39 -1.57
CA ASN A 99 33.43 -8.41 -2.53
C ASN A 99 31.88 -8.37 -2.59
N SER A 100 31.18 -8.68 -1.52
CA SER A 100 29.74 -8.55 -1.47
C SER A 100 29.32 -7.12 -1.19
N SER A 101 28.38 -6.61 -2.00
CA SER A 101 27.70 -5.32 -1.75
C SER A 101 26.24 -5.55 -1.35
N THR A 102 25.81 -4.86 -0.30
CA THR A 102 24.39 -4.91 0.15
C THR A 102 23.71 -3.62 -0.24
N THR A 103 22.67 -3.73 -1.08
CA THR A 103 21.83 -2.61 -1.48
C THR A 103 20.51 -2.65 -0.72
N THR A 104 20.17 -1.58 -0.02
CA THR A 104 18.90 -1.42 0.68
C THR A 104 17.94 -0.58 -0.18
N THR A 105 16.79 -1.17 -0.55
CA THR A 105 15.74 -0.47 -1.28
C THR A 105 14.54 -0.22 -0.38
N THR A 106 14.09 1.05 -0.32
CA THR A 106 12.87 1.43 0.42
C THR A 106 11.68 1.46 -0.53
N HIS A 107 10.64 0.70 -0.21
CA HIS A 107 9.38 0.65 -0.91
C HIS A 107 8.33 1.43 -0.12
N CYS A 108 7.52 2.21 -0.81
CA CYS A 108 6.40 2.96 -0.23
C CYS A 108 5.09 2.49 -0.85
N LEU A 109 4.05 2.38 -0.04
CA LEU A 109 2.70 1.99 -0.46
C LEU A 109 1.67 2.89 0.21
N VAL A 110 0.61 3.20 -0.51
CA VAL A 110 -0.65 3.66 0.06
C VAL A 110 -1.52 2.43 0.29
N VAL A 111 -1.88 2.17 1.53
CA VAL A 111 -2.76 1.06 1.91
C VAL A 111 -4.12 1.62 2.24
N VAL A 112 -5.15 1.07 1.61
CA VAL A 112 -6.54 1.34 1.95
C VAL A 112 -7.10 0.13 2.69
N ALA A 113 -7.70 0.38 3.85
CA ALA A 113 -8.36 -0.61 4.68
C ALA A 113 -9.83 -0.25 4.86
N VAL A 114 -10.72 -1.19 4.64
CA VAL A 114 -12.16 -1.07 4.96
C VAL A 114 -12.49 -2.14 5.99
N ARG A 115 -13.13 -1.73 7.09
CA ARG A 115 -13.55 -2.67 8.13
C ARG A 115 -14.99 -3.07 7.89
N LEU A 116 -15.21 -4.37 7.70
CA LEU A 116 -16.54 -4.97 7.57
C LEU A 116 -17.20 -5.13 8.93
N GLY A 117 -18.53 -5.13 8.98
CA GLY A 117 -19.30 -5.41 10.19
C GLY A 117 -19.32 -6.90 10.61
N TRP A 118 -18.64 -7.75 9.86
CA TRP A 118 -18.56 -9.20 10.09
C TRP A 118 -17.15 -9.71 9.78
N ALA A 119 -16.81 -10.90 10.28
CA ALA A 119 -15.51 -11.54 10.03
C ALA A 119 -15.66 -12.60 8.93
N GLY A 120 -14.90 -12.42 7.84
CA GLY A 120 -14.88 -13.34 6.71
C GLY A 120 -13.67 -14.27 6.69
N PRO A 121 -13.68 -15.25 5.77
CA PRO A 121 -12.54 -16.14 5.53
C PRO A 121 -11.34 -15.36 4.98
N ALA A 122 -10.14 -15.96 5.10
CA ALA A 122 -8.96 -15.39 4.48
C ALA A 122 -9.00 -15.64 2.96
N VAL A 123 -9.35 -14.62 2.19
CA VAL A 123 -9.46 -14.64 0.73
C VAL A 123 -8.72 -13.45 0.13
N GLY A 124 -7.98 -13.68 -0.95
CA GLY A 124 -7.37 -12.63 -1.75
C GLY A 124 -7.72 -12.78 -3.22
N VAL A 125 -7.97 -11.67 -3.89
CA VAL A 125 -8.23 -11.62 -5.34
C VAL A 125 -7.24 -10.66 -5.98
N ALA A 126 -6.56 -11.13 -7.03
CA ALA A 126 -5.59 -10.31 -7.74
C ALA A 126 -5.47 -10.76 -9.21
N PRO A 127 -5.08 -9.86 -10.13
CA PRO A 127 -4.83 -10.23 -11.53
C PRO A 127 -3.77 -11.33 -11.63
N ARG A 128 -3.94 -12.28 -12.58
CA ARG A 128 -2.93 -13.33 -12.83
C ARG A 128 -1.64 -12.77 -13.39
N HIS A 129 -1.75 -11.73 -14.23
CA HIS A 129 -0.62 -11.08 -14.87
C HIS A 129 -0.24 -9.80 -14.08
N GLY A 130 1.05 -9.57 -13.89
CA GLY A 130 1.54 -8.35 -13.22
C GLY A 130 1.60 -8.38 -11.70
N LEU A 131 1.32 -9.49 -11.03
CA LEU A 131 1.53 -9.62 -9.59
C LEU A 131 3.03 -9.58 -9.26
N SER A 132 3.46 -8.47 -8.71
CA SER A 132 4.79 -8.35 -8.10
C SER A 132 4.94 -9.33 -6.92
N LYS A 133 6.17 -9.57 -6.46
CA LYS A 133 6.44 -10.32 -5.21
C LYS A 133 5.62 -9.76 -4.02
N LEU A 134 5.39 -8.46 -4.04
CA LEU A 134 4.56 -7.72 -3.09
C LEU A 134 3.09 -8.16 -3.12
N GLY A 135 2.50 -8.25 -4.30
CA GLY A 135 1.11 -8.69 -4.45
C GLY A 135 0.90 -10.09 -3.90
N ARG A 136 1.84 -11.00 -4.14
CA ARG A 136 1.79 -12.37 -3.57
C ARG A 136 1.82 -12.37 -2.04
N ALA A 137 2.66 -11.53 -1.44
CA ALA A 137 2.77 -11.43 0.02
C ALA A 137 1.46 -10.92 0.67
N ILE A 138 0.74 -10.02 0.00
CA ILE A 138 -0.49 -9.40 0.55
C ILE A 138 -1.74 -10.23 0.21
N PHE A 139 -1.85 -10.71 -1.03
CA PHE A 139 -3.04 -11.43 -1.51
C PHE A 139 -2.95 -12.95 -1.32
N GLY A 140 -1.78 -13.47 -0.94
CA GLY A 140 -1.54 -14.89 -0.71
C GLY A 140 -1.18 -15.67 -1.98
N GLU A 141 -0.78 -16.93 -1.81
CA GLU A 141 -0.28 -17.81 -2.89
C GLU A 141 -1.23 -18.94 -3.28
N GLY A 142 -2.34 -19.12 -2.57
CA GLY A 142 -3.33 -20.16 -2.84
C GLY A 142 -3.86 -20.10 -4.28
N LYS A 143 -4.33 -21.24 -4.80
CA LYS A 143 -4.97 -21.36 -6.12
C LYS A 143 -6.37 -21.91 -5.90
N ALA A 144 -7.35 -21.03 -5.76
CA ALA A 144 -8.76 -21.41 -5.79
C ALA A 144 -9.38 -20.90 -7.09
N ALA A 145 -10.28 -21.68 -7.68
CA ALA A 145 -11.14 -21.27 -8.77
C ALA A 145 -12.55 -21.05 -8.22
N ILE A 146 -13.24 -20.02 -8.68
CA ILE A 146 -14.64 -19.77 -8.31
C ILE A 146 -15.62 -20.52 -9.22
N GLY A 147 -15.13 -21.09 -10.33
CA GLY A 147 -15.95 -21.81 -11.30
C GLY A 147 -16.58 -20.92 -12.36
N TYR A 148 -16.15 -19.66 -12.47
CA TYR A 148 -16.55 -18.74 -13.53
C TYR A 148 -15.35 -18.49 -14.45
N GLU A 149 -15.31 -19.19 -15.58
CA GLU A 149 -14.16 -19.26 -16.48
C GLU A 149 -13.60 -17.90 -16.91
N PRO A 150 -14.38 -16.89 -17.33
CA PRO A 150 -13.85 -15.58 -17.70
C PRO A 150 -13.07 -14.93 -16.56
N PHE A 151 -13.59 -15.01 -15.32
CA PHE A 151 -12.94 -14.48 -14.15
C PHE A 151 -11.69 -15.31 -13.78
N ASP A 152 -11.81 -16.63 -13.74
CA ASP A 152 -10.72 -17.52 -13.37
C ASP A 152 -9.55 -17.47 -14.35
N ARG A 153 -9.77 -17.04 -15.60
CA ARG A 153 -8.71 -16.80 -16.60
C ARG A 153 -7.90 -15.54 -16.29
N GLU A 154 -8.52 -14.49 -15.85
CA GLU A 154 -7.87 -13.18 -15.63
C GLU A 154 -7.42 -12.97 -14.18
N PHE A 155 -8.13 -13.54 -13.22
CA PHE A 155 -7.86 -13.33 -11.80
C PHE A 155 -7.41 -14.62 -11.10
N LYS A 156 -6.59 -14.43 -10.08
CA LYS A 156 -6.15 -15.46 -9.15
C LYS A 156 -6.85 -15.26 -7.82
N VAL A 157 -7.51 -16.29 -7.33
CA VAL A 157 -8.10 -16.32 -5.99
C VAL A 157 -7.18 -17.10 -5.07
N SER A 158 -6.80 -16.50 -3.94
CA SER A 158 -6.05 -17.14 -2.87
C SER A 158 -6.98 -17.38 -1.70
N ALA A 159 -7.25 -18.63 -1.36
CA ALA A 159 -8.09 -19.00 -0.23
C ALA A 159 -7.63 -20.33 0.36
N ARG A 160 -7.81 -20.51 1.66
CA ARG A 160 -7.63 -21.82 2.31
C ARG A 160 -8.79 -22.76 2.02
N ASP A 161 -10.01 -22.20 1.98
CA ASP A 161 -11.24 -22.89 1.64
C ASP A 161 -11.78 -22.37 0.29
N PRO A 162 -11.66 -23.16 -0.80
CA PRO A 162 -12.20 -22.77 -2.11
C PRO A 162 -13.73 -22.67 -2.15
N ALA A 163 -14.46 -23.40 -1.30
CA ALA A 163 -15.91 -23.32 -1.25
C ALA A 163 -16.37 -21.99 -0.63
N ALA A 164 -15.76 -21.59 0.48
CA ALA A 164 -16.00 -20.29 1.08
C ALA A 164 -15.65 -19.13 0.14
N ALA A 165 -14.56 -19.26 -0.65
CA ALA A 165 -14.21 -18.26 -1.65
C ALA A 165 -15.26 -18.12 -2.74
N ARG A 166 -15.82 -19.24 -3.24
CA ARG A 166 -16.89 -19.26 -4.25
C ARG A 166 -18.18 -18.62 -3.75
N GLN A 167 -18.54 -18.85 -2.49
CA GLN A 167 -19.71 -18.22 -1.87
C GLN A 167 -19.50 -16.71 -1.71
N LEU A 168 -18.27 -16.31 -1.33
CA LEU A 168 -17.93 -14.92 -1.08
C LEU A 168 -17.86 -14.10 -2.37
N ILE A 169 -17.26 -14.66 -3.44
CA ILE A 169 -17.10 -13.98 -4.73
C ILE A 169 -18.29 -14.34 -5.62
N GLY A 170 -19.42 -13.68 -5.37
CA GLY A 170 -20.62 -13.84 -6.20
C GLY A 170 -20.46 -13.25 -7.62
N PRO A 171 -21.44 -13.52 -8.51
CA PRO A 171 -21.40 -13.08 -9.91
C PRO A 171 -21.25 -11.56 -10.08
N ALA A 172 -21.89 -10.78 -9.21
CA ALA A 172 -21.82 -9.32 -9.25
C ALA A 172 -20.40 -8.81 -9.00
N LEU A 173 -19.68 -9.35 -8.00
CA LEU A 173 -18.30 -8.98 -7.70
C LEU A 173 -17.35 -9.44 -8.80
N ALA A 174 -17.57 -10.63 -9.36
CA ALA A 174 -16.78 -11.13 -10.50
C ALA A 174 -16.95 -10.22 -11.73
N ALA A 175 -18.17 -9.76 -12.04
CA ALA A 175 -18.42 -8.82 -13.12
C ALA A 175 -17.73 -7.46 -12.89
N GLU A 176 -17.70 -6.94 -11.67
CA GLU A 176 -16.98 -5.72 -11.32
C GLU A 176 -15.47 -5.83 -11.54
N HIS A 177 -14.90 -6.99 -11.22
CA HIS A 177 -13.49 -7.28 -11.49
C HIS A 177 -13.19 -7.30 -12.99
N LEU A 178 -13.99 -8.02 -13.77
CA LEU A 178 -13.83 -8.10 -15.23
C LEU A 178 -13.99 -6.75 -15.92
N ALA A 179 -14.84 -5.88 -15.35
CA ALA A 179 -15.02 -4.51 -15.83
C ALA A 179 -13.92 -3.55 -15.34
N GLY A 180 -12.95 -3.99 -14.54
CA GLY A 180 -11.87 -3.16 -14.01
C GLY A 180 -12.32 -2.07 -13.02
N ARG A 181 -13.52 -2.20 -12.44
CA ARG A 181 -14.10 -1.18 -11.52
C ARG A 181 -13.73 -1.39 -10.06
N VAL A 182 -13.14 -2.53 -9.71
CA VAL A 182 -12.65 -2.83 -8.36
C VAL A 182 -11.19 -3.26 -8.39
N PRO A 183 -10.41 -2.93 -7.35
CA PRO A 183 -8.98 -3.25 -7.29
C PRO A 183 -8.76 -4.72 -6.91
N ALA A 184 -7.51 -5.15 -6.94
CA ALA A 184 -7.08 -6.34 -6.20
C ALA A 184 -7.29 -6.09 -4.70
N TRP A 185 -7.76 -7.11 -3.96
CA TRP A 185 -8.04 -6.99 -2.53
C TRP A 185 -7.73 -8.27 -1.76
N SER A 186 -7.57 -8.14 -0.44
CA SER A 186 -7.49 -9.28 0.46
C SER A 186 -8.35 -9.06 1.70
N LEU A 187 -9.15 -10.05 2.05
CA LEU A 187 -9.96 -10.12 3.27
C LEU A 187 -9.31 -11.08 4.25
N LYS A 188 -9.26 -10.70 5.52
CA LYS A 188 -8.95 -11.61 6.63
C LYS A 188 -9.59 -11.06 7.90
N GLY A 189 -10.46 -11.86 8.52
CA GLY A 189 -11.31 -11.35 9.59
C GLY A 189 -12.22 -10.25 9.05
N ALA A 190 -12.32 -9.13 9.74
CA ALA A 190 -13.13 -8.00 9.31
C ALA A 190 -12.37 -7.00 8.41
N ASP A 191 -11.08 -7.18 8.17
CA ASP A 191 -10.26 -6.20 7.48
C ASP A 191 -10.09 -6.54 5.99
N LEU A 192 -10.70 -5.73 5.14
CA LEU A 192 -10.56 -5.75 3.68
C LEU A 192 -9.49 -4.73 3.28
N LEU A 193 -8.44 -5.17 2.56
CA LEU A 193 -7.30 -4.35 2.20
C LEU A 193 -7.05 -4.31 0.70
N THR A 194 -6.62 -3.15 0.21
CA THR A 194 -5.92 -2.98 -1.06
C THR A 194 -4.70 -2.08 -0.89
N PHE A 195 -3.82 -2.03 -1.87
CA PHE A 195 -2.67 -1.15 -1.84
C PHE A 195 -2.33 -0.57 -3.21
N HIS A 196 -1.70 0.58 -3.19
CA HIS A 196 -1.20 1.26 -4.37
C HIS A 196 0.29 1.60 -4.16
N PRO A 197 1.14 1.45 -5.20
CA PRO A 197 2.54 1.88 -5.11
C PRO A 197 2.65 3.39 -4.87
N GLY A 198 3.66 3.80 -4.09
CA GLY A 198 3.97 5.20 -3.83
C GLY A 198 3.50 5.71 -2.49
N ARG A 199 3.40 7.03 -2.35
CA ARG A 199 2.97 7.75 -1.15
C ARG A 199 1.70 8.56 -1.44
N LEU A 200 0.89 8.76 -0.44
CA LEU A 200 -0.27 9.66 -0.52
C LEU A 200 0.24 11.12 -0.53
N THR A 201 0.39 11.69 -1.72
CA THR A 201 0.91 13.06 -1.91
C THR A 201 -0.20 14.08 -2.06
N ASP A 202 -1.31 13.68 -2.64
CA ASP A 202 -2.47 14.52 -2.92
C ASP A 202 -3.70 13.98 -2.19
N PRO A 203 -4.24 14.73 -1.21
CA PRO A 203 -5.41 14.30 -0.47
C PRO A 203 -6.70 14.25 -1.33
N SER A 204 -6.77 14.96 -2.45
CA SER A 204 -7.94 14.92 -3.35
C SER A 204 -8.16 13.54 -3.97
N ARG A 205 -7.14 12.69 -4.02
CA ARG A 205 -7.21 11.31 -4.52
C ARG A 205 -7.81 10.31 -3.53
N ILE A 206 -8.05 10.71 -2.27
CA ILE A 206 -8.58 9.78 -1.26
C ILE A 206 -9.92 9.16 -1.67
N PRO A 207 -10.91 9.91 -2.17
CA PRO A 207 -12.16 9.30 -2.64
C PRO A 207 -11.96 8.25 -3.74
N ASP A 208 -11.08 8.52 -4.71
CA ASP A 208 -10.78 7.60 -5.83
C ASP A 208 -10.07 6.32 -5.36
N LEU A 209 -9.27 6.41 -4.31
CA LEU A 209 -8.58 5.27 -3.72
C LEU A 209 -9.53 4.41 -2.87
N VAL A 210 -10.47 5.04 -2.19
CA VAL A 210 -11.38 4.41 -1.23
C VAL A 210 -12.62 3.82 -1.90
N GLY A 211 -13.27 4.58 -2.80
CA GLY A 211 -14.53 4.22 -3.43
C GLY A 211 -14.56 2.80 -4.03
N PRO A 212 -13.57 2.41 -4.85
CA PRO A 212 -13.52 1.06 -5.41
C PRO A 212 -13.45 -0.07 -4.37
N LEU A 213 -12.77 0.14 -3.23
CA LEU A 213 -12.69 -0.86 -2.17
C LEU A 213 -13.98 -0.91 -1.32
N VAL A 214 -14.63 0.24 -1.09
CA VAL A 214 -15.96 0.29 -0.46
C VAL A 214 -16.98 -0.42 -1.33
N ARG A 215 -16.90 -0.30 -2.67
CA ARG A 215 -17.73 -1.07 -3.59
C ARG A 215 -17.54 -2.58 -3.41
N VAL A 216 -16.29 -3.06 -3.24
CA VAL A 216 -16.04 -4.47 -2.89
C VAL A 216 -16.73 -4.81 -1.56
N ALA A 217 -16.56 -4.00 -0.52
CA ALA A 217 -17.18 -4.23 0.79
C ALA A 217 -18.69 -4.37 0.71
N THR A 218 -19.36 -3.50 -0.06
CA THR A 218 -20.81 -3.54 -0.31
C THR A 218 -21.24 -4.84 -0.99
N LEU A 219 -20.47 -5.31 -1.98
CA LEU A 219 -20.79 -6.54 -2.71
C LEU A 219 -20.51 -7.81 -1.91
N LEU A 220 -19.58 -7.76 -0.95
CA LEU A 220 -19.30 -8.85 0.00
C LEU A 220 -20.35 -8.95 1.12
N GLY A 221 -21.01 -7.87 1.44
CA GLY A 221 -22.02 -7.79 2.52
C GLY A 221 -23.45 -8.17 2.11
N ARG A 222 -23.66 -8.60 0.86
CA ARG A 222 -24.98 -8.98 0.31
C ARG A 222 -25.21 -10.47 0.32
#